data_52fa84a13e45be030f587d982a3501a8
#
_entry.id   52fa84a13e45be030f587d982a3501a8
#
_cell.length_a   1.000
_cell.length_b   1.000
_cell.length_c   1.000
_cell.angle_alpha   90.00
_cell.angle_beta   90.00
_cell.angle_gamma   90.00
#
_symmetry.space_group_name_H-M   'P 1'
#
loop_
_entity.id
_entity.type
_entity.pdbx_description
1 polymer ?
#
loop_
_entity_poly.entity_id
_entity_poly.type
_entity_poly.pdbx_seq_one_letter_code
_entity_poly.pdbx_strand_id
1 'polypeptide(L)'
;MNFDYNKVIPIKGDASFRKFYRKKIKKKSSIIVYAEKEKIKNLLNYDSINQLLLKKNVSAPRLLSENFSQNFIEIEDFGKKTLFDILKTKRNNKFKIYKKILVTLIKLQNIKVKKIKNFKKKFYKIPIYSKSLLLKEVNLFFEWYIPHIFNKKKRFKIDSQLKKVTSSLLKKIKLPNNTFVHRDFHVSNLMLKKKVISVIDSQDAVYGNMAYDLASLIDDVRLRTSKNMKEMIYQEYLYLNKKKINIKKFKNDFEILSVLRNLKIIGIFSRLANRDNKKQYLKLIPYAWELIELRVKDNDIFKDLKKNLEANFPKKIRFKK
;
A
#
# COMPACT_ATOMS: atom_id res chain seq x y z
N MET A 1 18.19 -16.41 25.01
CA MET A 1 18.64 -15.01 25.20
C MET A 1 17.41 -14.14 25.34
N ASN A 2 17.17 -13.56 26.51
CA ASN A 2 16.12 -12.56 26.65
C ASN A 2 16.49 -11.38 25.75
N PHE A 3 15.51 -10.90 25.00
CA PHE A 3 15.66 -9.73 24.17
C PHE A 3 15.98 -8.52 25.07
N ASP A 4 17.21 -8.02 25.00
CA ASP A 4 17.65 -6.89 25.81
C ASP A 4 17.12 -5.58 25.22
N TYR A 5 15.98 -5.13 25.73
CA TYR A 5 15.32 -3.90 25.32
C TYR A 5 16.19 -2.65 25.53
N ASN A 6 17.18 -2.70 26.43
CA ASN A 6 18.05 -1.55 26.71
C ASN A 6 19.04 -1.26 25.57
N LYS A 7 19.28 -2.23 24.68
CA LYS A 7 20.22 -2.08 23.53
C LYS A 7 19.54 -1.76 22.21
N VAL A 8 18.23 -1.48 22.21
CA VAL A 8 17.47 -1.22 20.98
C VAL A 8 16.61 0.04 21.10
N ILE A 9 16.47 0.72 19.96
CA ILE A 9 15.67 1.94 19.84
C ILE A 9 14.36 1.57 19.12
N PRO A 10 13.18 1.77 19.73
CA PRO A 10 11.92 1.50 19.09
C PRO A 10 11.76 2.39 17.83
N ILE A 11 11.28 1.81 16.77
CA ILE A 11 10.90 2.52 15.53
C ILE A 11 9.39 2.64 15.57
N LYS A 12 8.89 3.86 15.46
CA LYS A 12 7.45 4.12 15.40
C LYS A 12 6.89 3.46 14.12
N GLY A 13 6.15 2.36 14.30
CA GLY A 13 5.43 1.67 13.23
C GLY A 13 4.20 2.48 12.81
N ASP A 14 3.84 2.41 11.53
CA ASP A 14 2.62 3.03 11.01
C ASP A 14 1.38 2.22 11.47
N ALA A 15 0.76 1.43 10.63
CA ALA A 15 -0.48 0.68 10.91
C ALA A 15 -0.24 -0.83 11.15
N SER A 16 0.99 -1.23 11.47
CA SER A 16 1.40 -2.62 11.62
C SER A 16 1.14 -3.16 13.03
N PHE A 17 0.81 -4.46 13.13
CA PHE A 17 0.84 -5.21 14.38
C PHE A 17 2.27 -5.63 14.76
N ARG A 18 3.24 -5.53 13.82
CA ARG A 18 4.64 -5.81 14.09
C ARG A 18 5.27 -4.65 14.83
N LYS A 19 6.19 -4.95 15.73
CA LYS A 19 7.02 -3.97 16.41
C LYS A 19 8.41 -3.99 15.79
N PHE A 20 8.93 -2.81 15.53
CA PHE A 20 10.24 -2.64 14.90
C PHE A 20 11.18 -1.95 15.87
N TYR A 21 12.41 -2.46 15.95
CA TYR A 21 13.45 -1.86 16.81
C TYR A 21 14.74 -1.76 16.01
N ARG A 22 15.45 -0.66 16.17
CA ARG A 22 16.79 -0.49 15.62
C ARG A 22 17.82 -0.90 16.66
N LYS A 23 18.59 -1.94 16.35
CA LYS A 23 19.74 -2.39 17.10
C LYS A 23 20.98 -1.70 16.55
N LYS A 24 21.81 -1.11 17.42
CA LYS A 24 23.08 -0.52 17.05
C LYS A 24 24.22 -1.29 17.72
N ILE A 25 25.22 -1.69 16.94
CA ILE A 25 26.44 -2.32 17.44
C ILE A 25 27.60 -1.58 16.79
N LYS A 26 28.32 -0.75 17.56
CA LYS A 26 29.41 0.12 17.06
C LYS A 26 28.91 0.96 15.88
N LYS A 27 29.55 0.85 14.71
CA LYS A 27 29.18 1.58 13.47
C LYS A 27 28.14 0.87 12.60
N LYS A 28 27.64 -0.32 13.00
CA LYS A 28 26.64 -1.08 12.26
C LYS A 28 25.27 -0.96 12.90
N SER A 29 24.20 -1.06 12.10
CA SER A 29 22.82 -1.12 12.59
C SER A 29 22.03 -2.19 11.82
N SER A 30 21.05 -2.76 12.52
CA SER A 30 20.09 -3.71 11.99
C SER A 30 18.70 -3.39 12.52
N ILE A 31 17.67 -3.98 11.90
CA ILE A 31 16.30 -3.85 12.34
C ILE A 31 15.81 -5.19 12.87
N ILE A 32 15.30 -5.19 14.09
CA ILE A 32 14.59 -6.31 14.68
C ILE A 32 13.10 -6.14 14.35
N VAL A 33 12.52 -7.17 13.75
CA VAL A 33 11.09 -7.26 13.46
C VAL A 33 10.50 -8.30 14.38
N TYR A 34 9.70 -7.85 15.32
CA TYR A 34 8.98 -8.69 16.28
C TYR A 34 7.52 -8.81 15.86
N ALA A 35 6.96 -10.02 15.96
CA ALA A 35 5.53 -10.30 15.76
C ALA A 35 5.00 -11.09 16.96
N GLU A 36 3.81 -10.76 17.44
CA GLU A 36 3.14 -11.54 18.50
C GLU A 36 2.96 -13.01 18.08
N LYS A 37 2.89 -13.93 19.05
CA LYS A 37 2.90 -15.39 18.83
C LYS A 37 1.85 -15.85 17.80
N GLU A 38 0.65 -15.30 17.84
CA GLU A 38 -0.46 -15.62 16.94
C GLU A 38 -0.18 -15.20 15.48
N LYS A 39 0.73 -14.26 15.29
CA LYS A 39 1.07 -13.67 13.99
C LYS A 39 2.49 -13.97 13.53
N ILE A 40 3.20 -14.82 14.24
CA ILE A 40 4.61 -15.15 13.97
C ILE A 40 4.83 -15.68 12.55
N LYS A 41 3.85 -16.37 11.96
CA LYS A 41 3.92 -16.86 10.56
C LYS A 41 4.15 -15.73 9.56
N ASN A 42 3.80 -14.49 9.92
CA ASN A 42 4.04 -13.32 9.07
C ASN A 42 5.54 -13.04 8.89
N LEU A 43 6.39 -13.39 9.87
CA LEU A 43 7.85 -13.30 9.75
C LEU A 43 8.39 -14.22 8.66
N LEU A 44 7.79 -15.40 8.48
CA LEU A 44 8.14 -16.35 7.40
C LEU A 44 7.78 -15.76 6.03
N ASN A 45 6.63 -15.12 5.91
CA ASN A 45 6.20 -14.47 4.68
C ASN A 45 7.11 -13.27 4.36
N TYR A 46 7.47 -12.49 5.38
CA TYR A 46 8.39 -11.36 5.26
C TYR A 46 9.73 -11.79 4.66
N ASP A 47 10.33 -12.83 5.22
CA ASP A 47 11.57 -13.40 4.72
C ASP A 47 11.42 -13.96 3.30
N SER A 48 10.37 -14.77 3.04
CA SER A 48 10.12 -15.36 1.73
C SER A 48 10.05 -14.31 0.63
N ILE A 49 9.28 -13.24 0.85
CA ILE A 49 9.15 -12.19 -0.15
C ILE A 49 10.44 -11.41 -0.32
N ASN A 50 11.13 -11.04 0.77
CA ASN A 50 12.41 -10.34 0.67
C ASN A 50 13.46 -11.15 -0.09
N GLN A 51 13.59 -12.46 0.18
CA GLN A 51 14.46 -13.35 -0.58
C GLN A 51 14.11 -13.38 -2.07
N LEU A 52 12.81 -13.44 -2.40
CA LEU A 52 12.36 -13.36 -3.79
C LEU A 52 12.79 -12.07 -4.45
N LEU A 53 12.55 -10.93 -3.81
CA LEU A 53 12.92 -9.60 -4.32
C LEU A 53 14.42 -9.52 -4.61
N LEU A 54 15.26 -9.95 -3.65
CA LEU A 54 16.71 -9.96 -3.79
C LEU A 54 17.17 -10.86 -4.96
N LYS A 55 16.62 -12.07 -5.09
CA LYS A 55 16.89 -12.99 -6.21
C LYS A 55 16.47 -12.42 -7.57
N LYS A 56 15.56 -11.43 -7.59
CA LYS A 56 15.09 -10.75 -8.81
C LYS A 56 15.67 -9.35 -8.98
N ASN A 57 16.80 -9.06 -8.32
CA ASN A 57 17.52 -7.79 -8.40
C ASN A 57 16.66 -6.57 -8.01
N VAL A 58 15.72 -6.78 -7.07
CA VAL A 58 15.00 -5.73 -6.37
C VAL A 58 15.59 -5.62 -4.97
N SER A 59 16.06 -4.43 -4.61
CA SER A 59 16.64 -4.20 -3.28
C SER A 59 15.56 -4.29 -2.21
N ALA A 60 15.74 -5.23 -1.27
CA ALA A 60 14.90 -5.48 -0.10
C ALA A 60 15.79 -5.83 1.09
N PRO A 61 15.31 -5.72 2.35
CA PRO A 61 16.13 -6.04 3.52
C PRO A 61 16.54 -7.52 3.55
N ARG A 62 17.87 -7.76 3.67
CA ARG A 62 18.39 -9.12 3.86
C ARG A 62 18.10 -9.61 5.26
N LEU A 63 17.77 -10.89 5.39
CA LEU A 63 17.75 -11.56 6.68
C LEU A 63 19.20 -11.68 7.18
N LEU A 64 19.47 -11.19 8.39
CA LEU A 64 20.78 -11.27 9.05
C LEU A 64 20.81 -12.43 10.04
N SER A 65 19.76 -12.57 10.83
CA SER A 65 19.56 -13.69 11.74
C SER A 65 18.07 -13.94 11.99
N GLU A 66 17.73 -15.13 12.44
CA GLU A 66 16.39 -15.49 12.89
C GLU A 66 16.39 -16.00 14.32
N ASN A 67 15.41 -15.59 15.09
CA ASN A 67 15.07 -16.16 16.38
C ASN A 67 13.55 -16.37 16.44
N PHE A 68 13.11 -17.34 15.65
CA PHE A 68 11.71 -17.61 15.46
C PHE A 68 11.02 -18.11 16.73
N SER A 69 11.77 -18.81 17.59
CA SER A 69 11.27 -19.27 18.92
C SER A 69 10.95 -18.10 19.85
N GLN A 70 11.65 -16.98 19.71
CA GLN A 70 11.41 -15.74 20.46
C GLN A 70 10.61 -14.70 19.68
N ASN A 71 9.94 -15.08 18.59
CA ASN A 71 9.03 -14.26 17.80
C ASN A 71 9.66 -13.09 17.07
N PHE A 72 10.96 -13.14 16.70
CA PHE A 72 11.58 -12.07 15.93
C PHE A 72 12.57 -12.56 14.85
N ILE A 73 12.84 -11.68 13.92
CA ILE A 73 13.93 -11.78 12.94
C ILE A 73 14.74 -10.49 12.97
N GLU A 74 16.02 -10.58 12.61
CA GLU A 74 16.91 -9.44 12.43
C GLU A 74 17.22 -9.25 10.95
N ILE A 75 17.00 -8.06 10.43
CA ILE A 75 17.14 -7.71 9.02
C ILE A 75 18.02 -6.49 8.83
N GLU A 76 18.46 -6.29 7.60
CA GLU A 76 19.28 -5.16 7.17
C GLU A 76 18.57 -3.82 7.42
N ASP A 77 19.32 -2.83 7.96
CA ASP A 77 18.86 -1.47 8.18
C ASP A 77 19.20 -0.58 6.96
N PHE A 78 18.18 0.02 6.35
CA PHE A 78 18.34 0.96 5.24
C PHE A 78 18.43 2.43 5.68
N GLY A 79 18.50 2.66 7.01
CA GLY A 79 18.61 3.99 7.58
C GLY A 79 17.27 4.55 8.05
N LYS A 80 17.22 5.87 8.29
CA LYS A 80 16.07 6.52 8.93
C LYS A 80 15.10 7.16 7.93
N LYS A 81 15.57 7.58 6.74
CA LYS A 81 14.77 8.38 5.80
C LYS A 81 14.14 7.51 4.74
N THR A 82 12.82 7.59 4.63
CA THR A 82 12.04 7.03 3.52
C THR A 82 12.04 7.98 2.33
N LEU A 83 11.53 7.52 1.18
CA LEU A 83 11.33 8.42 0.04
C LEU A 83 10.24 9.47 0.33
N PHE A 84 9.32 9.21 1.25
CA PHE A 84 8.38 10.22 1.73
C PHE A 84 9.14 11.43 2.31
N ASP A 85 10.13 11.20 3.19
CA ASP A 85 10.92 12.26 3.81
C ASP A 85 11.73 13.05 2.77
N ILE A 86 12.27 12.33 1.77
CA ILE A 86 13.06 12.95 0.70
C ILE A 86 12.17 13.78 -0.24
N LEU A 87 11.01 13.26 -0.64
CA LEU A 87 10.11 13.92 -1.58
C LEU A 87 9.31 15.08 -0.94
N LYS A 88 9.16 15.09 0.39
CA LYS A 88 8.57 16.20 1.11
C LYS A 88 9.41 17.48 1.02
N THR A 89 10.72 17.36 0.82
CA THR A 89 11.61 18.52 0.69
C THR A 89 11.47 19.18 -0.68
N LYS A 90 11.70 20.51 -0.76
CA LYS A 90 11.66 21.27 -2.02
C LYS A 90 12.93 21.11 -2.87
N ARG A 91 14.04 20.65 -2.28
CA ARG A 91 15.40 20.63 -2.88
C ARG A 91 15.64 19.59 -3.96
N ASN A 92 14.75 18.62 -4.14
CA ASN A 92 14.96 17.48 -5.04
C ASN A 92 14.17 17.61 -6.34
N ASN A 93 14.77 17.18 -7.44
CA ASN A 93 14.00 16.90 -8.67
C ASN A 93 13.13 15.66 -8.45
N LYS A 94 11.89 15.92 -8.02
CA LYS A 94 10.93 14.87 -7.64
C LYS A 94 10.66 13.91 -8.77
N PHE A 95 10.52 14.40 -10.00
CA PHE A 95 10.23 13.55 -11.15
C PHE A 95 11.37 12.57 -11.45
N LYS A 96 12.63 13.00 -11.31
CA LYS A 96 13.79 12.11 -11.45
C LYS A 96 13.77 10.96 -10.44
N ILE A 97 13.27 11.22 -9.22
CA ILE A 97 13.10 10.16 -8.20
C ILE A 97 11.96 9.23 -8.61
N TYR A 98 10.81 9.76 -9.06
CA TYR A 98 9.70 8.92 -9.53
C TYR A 98 10.11 8.02 -10.71
N LYS A 99 10.91 8.50 -11.66
CA LYS A 99 11.46 7.63 -12.74
C LYS A 99 12.19 6.41 -12.17
N LYS A 100 13.04 6.59 -11.16
CA LYS A 100 13.72 5.46 -10.49
C LYS A 100 12.73 4.53 -9.78
N ILE A 101 11.69 5.07 -9.14
CA ILE A 101 10.65 4.28 -8.50
C ILE A 101 9.91 3.43 -9.53
N LEU A 102 9.57 4.01 -10.69
CA LEU A 102 8.89 3.29 -11.78
C LEU A 102 9.73 2.15 -12.35
N VAL A 103 11.04 2.34 -12.50
CA VAL A 103 11.96 1.26 -12.89
C VAL A 103 11.91 0.11 -11.87
N THR A 104 11.87 0.43 -10.56
CA THR A 104 11.74 -0.57 -9.50
C THR A 104 10.38 -1.27 -9.55
N LEU A 105 9.29 -0.53 -9.78
CA LEU A 105 7.95 -1.09 -9.95
C LEU A 105 7.89 -2.09 -11.11
N ILE A 106 8.49 -1.76 -12.25
CA ILE A 106 8.52 -2.65 -13.42
C ILE A 106 9.31 -3.93 -13.12
N LYS A 107 10.44 -3.83 -12.38
CA LYS A 107 11.18 -5.02 -11.92
C LYS A 107 10.31 -5.92 -11.06
N LEU A 108 9.54 -5.36 -10.11
CA LEU A 108 8.58 -6.11 -9.30
C LEU A 108 7.53 -6.81 -10.18
N GLN A 109 6.93 -6.09 -11.11
CA GLN A 109 5.88 -6.60 -11.99
C GLN A 109 6.35 -7.71 -12.94
N ASN A 110 7.64 -7.76 -13.23
CA ASN A 110 8.24 -8.84 -14.04
C ASN A 110 8.50 -10.13 -13.25
N ILE A 111 8.29 -10.17 -11.95
CA ILE A 111 8.42 -11.37 -11.13
C ILE A 111 7.30 -12.35 -11.47
N LYS A 112 7.65 -13.61 -11.82
CA LYS A 112 6.70 -14.68 -12.19
C LYS A 112 6.74 -15.89 -11.24
N VAL A 113 7.53 -15.83 -10.18
CA VAL A 113 7.71 -16.92 -9.21
C VAL A 113 6.54 -16.94 -8.23
N LYS A 114 5.75 -18.02 -8.27
CA LYS A 114 4.53 -18.17 -7.45
C LYS A 114 4.77 -18.81 -6.08
N LYS A 115 5.88 -19.54 -5.91
CA LYS A 115 6.25 -20.24 -4.66
C LYS A 115 7.69 -19.95 -4.31
N ILE A 116 7.98 -19.76 -3.03
CA ILE A 116 9.34 -19.52 -2.55
C ILE A 116 9.53 -20.18 -1.17
N LYS A 117 10.73 -20.70 -0.89
CA LYS A 117 11.10 -21.22 0.42
C LYS A 117 11.43 -20.05 1.38
N ASN A 118 11.02 -20.19 2.65
CA ASN A 118 11.43 -19.34 3.75
C ASN A 118 12.65 -19.93 4.49
N PHE A 119 13.15 -19.25 5.52
CA PHE A 119 14.31 -19.72 6.31
C PHE A 119 14.02 -21.05 7.05
N LYS A 120 12.78 -21.45 7.28
CA LYS A 120 12.38 -22.78 7.78
C LYS A 120 12.29 -23.83 6.68
N LYS A 121 12.81 -23.54 5.47
CA LYS A 121 12.77 -24.41 4.27
C LYS A 121 11.35 -24.81 3.80
N LYS A 122 10.29 -24.21 4.36
CA LYS A 122 8.90 -24.42 3.94
C LYS A 122 8.53 -23.50 2.77
N PHE A 123 7.65 -24.01 1.87
CA PHE A 123 7.17 -23.22 0.75
C PHE A 123 6.10 -22.23 1.19
N TYR A 124 6.26 -20.98 0.76
CA TYR A 124 5.23 -19.96 0.77
C TYR A 124 4.69 -19.77 -0.66
N LYS A 125 3.38 -19.93 -0.82
CA LYS A 125 2.67 -19.64 -2.08
C LYS A 125 2.14 -18.22 -2.01
N ILE A 126 2.56 -17.37 -2.95
CA ILE A 126 2.08 -15.99 -3.04
C ILE A 126 0.59 -16.01 -3.41
N PRO A 127 -0.29 -15.37 -2.61
CA PRO A 127 -1.74 -15.38 -2.85
C PRO A 127 -2.13 -14.63 -4.13
N ILE A 128 -3.35 -14.89 -4.62
CA ILE A 128 -3.97 -14.10 -5.69
C ILE A 128 -4.83 -13.01 -5.06
N TYR A 129 -4.68 -11.78 -5.54
CA TYR A 129 -5.52 -10.65 -5.16
C TYR A 129 -6.86 -10.72 -5.87
N SER A 130 -7.73 -11.59 -5.37
CA SER A 130 -9.05 -11.84 -5.94
C SER A 130 -9.98 -10.62 -5.80
N LYS A 131 -11.04 -10.58 -6.61
CA LYS A 131 -12.11 -9.57 -6.48
C LYS A 131 -12.77 -9.63 -5.10
N SER A 132 -12.91 -10.82 -4.51
CA SER A 132 -13.45 -10.99 -3.15
C SER A 132 -12.54 -10.35 -2.09
N LEU A 133 -11.21 -10.49 -2.23
CA LEU A 133 -10.25 -9.86 -1.31
C LEU A 133 -10.27 -8.33 -1.46
N LEU A 134 -10.34 -7.82 -2.70
CA LEU A 134 -10.51 -6.38 -2.95
C LEU A 134 -11.80 -5.84 -2.33
N LEU A 135 -12.91 -6.58 -2.49
CA LEU A 135 -14.19 -6.19 -1.88
C LEU A 135 -14.12 -6.19 -0.35
N LYS A 136 -13.49 -7.22 0.24
CA LYS A 136 -13.25 -7.28 1.69
C LYS A 136 -12.47 -6.05 2.20
N GLU A 137 -11.51 -5.57 1.44
CA GLU A 137 -10.76 -4.36 1.80
C GLU A 137 -11.61 -3.09 1.66
N VAL A 138 -12.41 -2.96 0.61
CA VAL A 138 -13.35 -1.84 0.44
C VAL A 138 -14.39 -1.83 1.55
N ASN A 139 -14.78 -3.00 2.07
CA ASN A 139 -15.72 -3.11 3.19
C ASN A 139 -15.26 -2.39 4.46
N LEU A 140 -13.97 -2.15 4.64
CA LEU A 140 -13.46 -1.32 5.74
C LEU A 140 -14.06 0.10 5.74
N PHE A 141 -14.39 0.64 4.56
CA PHE A 141 -15.12 1.91 4.45
C PHE A 141 -16.52 1.83 5.08
N PHE A 142 -17.23 0.74 4.80
CA PHE A 142 -18.58 0.51 5.34
C PHE A 142 -18.57 0.17 6.82
N GLU A 143 -17.56 -0.55 7.28
CA GLU A 143 -17.46 -1.00 8.67
C GLU A 143 -16.98 0.10 9.62
N TRP A 144 -16.14 1.03 9.15
CA TRP A 144 -15.45 1.97 10.04
C TRP A 144 -15.78 3.44 9.75
N TYR A 145 -15.89 3.87 8.48
CA TYR A 145 -16.14 5.27 8.17
C TYR A 145 -17.63 5.61 8.21
N ILE A 146 -18.49 4.84 7.55
CA ILE A 146 -19.92 5.10 7.48
C ILE A 146 -20.59 5.13 8.87
N PRO A 147 -20.30 4.18 9.80
CA PRO A 147 -20.86 4.22 11.15
C PRO A 147 -20.46 5.44 11.97
N HIS A 148 -19.32 6.05 11.63
CA HIS A 148 -18.85 7.26 12.31
C HIS A 148 -19.59 8.53 11.84
N ILE A 149 -20.17 8.50 10.65
CA ILE A 149 -20.81 9.65 10.00
C ILE A 149 -22.35 9.60 10.13
N PHE A 150 -22.94 8.41 10.09
CA PHE A 150 -24.38 8.24 9.97
C PHE A 150 -24.98 7.39 11.09
N ASN A 151 -26.23 7.73 11.47
CA ASN A 151 -27.03 6.91 12.38
C ASN A 151 -27.45 5.57 11.73
N LYS A 152 -27.89 4.60 12.53
CA LYS A 152 -28.18 3.23 12.12
C LYS A 152 -29.17 3.15 10.93
N LYS A 153 -30.25 3.95 10.94
CA LYS A 153 -31.29 3.93 9.88
C LYS A 153 -30.73 4.38 8.52
N LYS A 154 -30.02 5.50 8.48
CA LYS A 154 -29.43 6.05 7.25
C LYS A 154 -28.27 5.17 6.73
N ARG A 155 -27.47 4.61 7.63
CA ARG A 155 -26.34 3.72 7.31
C ARG A 155 -26.78 2.52 6.49
N PHE A 156 -27.85 1.81 6.88
CA PHE A 156 -28.31 0.60 6.19
C PHE A 156 -28.57 0.85 4.68
N LYS A 157 -29.28 1.94 4.36
CA LYS A 157 -29.57 2.34 2.98
C LYS A 157 -28.30 2.65 2.19
N ILE A 158 -27.39 3.45 2.77
CA ILE A 158 -26.14 3.86 2.13
C ILE A 158 -25.24 2.64 1.88
N ASP A 159 -25.08 1.76 2.86
CA ASP A 159 -24.26 0.54 2.76
C ASP A 159 -24.75 -0.35 1.62
N SER A 160 -26.07 -0.62 1.56
CA SER A 160 -26.65 -1.46 0.52
C SER A 160 -26.38 -0.90 -0.89
N GLN A 161 -26.62 0.39 -1.08
CA GLN A 161 -26.44 1.05 -2.38
C GLN A 161 -24.97 1.07 -2.80
N LEU A 162 -24.06 1.52 -1.93
CA LEU A 162 -22.64 1.63 -2.26
C LEU A 162 -21.95 0.28 -2.41
N LYS A 163 -22.34 -0.75 -1.64
CA LYS A 163 -21.83 -2.12 -1.83
C LYS A 163 -22.20 -2.67 -3.20
N LYS A 164 -23.42 -2.43 -3.69
CA LYS A 164 -23.81 -2.79 -5.07
C LYS A 164 -22.95 -2.08 -6.10
N VAL A 165 -22.75 -0.77 -5.95
CA VAL A 165 -21.96 0.05 -6.88
C VAL A 165 -20.49 -0.38 -6.86
N THR A 166 -19.87 -0.56 -5.70
CA THR A 166 -18.46 -0.99 -5.61
C THR A 166 -18.27 -2.40 -6.15
N SER A 167 -19.21 -3.31 -5.92
CA SER A 167 -19.20 -4.65 -6.54
C SER A 167 -19.32 -4.59 -8.06
N SER A 168 -20.19 -3.71 -8.60
CA SER A 168 -20.29 -3.47 -10.04
C SER A 168 -18.99 -2.95 -10.64
N LEU A 169 -18.30 -2.00 -9.99
CA LEU A 169 -16.99 -1.50 -10.42
C LEU A 169 -15.94 -2.61 -10.47
N LEU A 170 -15.91 -3.49 -9.48
CA LEU A 170 -14.99 -4.63 -9.47
C LEU A 170 -15.22 -5.59 -10.64
N LYS A 171 -16.48 -5.75 -11.11
CA LYS A 171 -16.80 -6.56 -12.31
C LYS A 171 -16.25 -5.93 -13.59
N LYS A 172 -16.12 -4.60 -13.64
CA LYS A 172 -15.63 -3.84 -14.80
C LYS A 172 -14.10 -3.81 -14.94
N ILE A 173 -13.34 -4.42 -13.99
CA ILE A 173 -11.90 -4.61 -14.10
C ILE A 173 -11.61 -5.62 -15.22
N LYS A 174 -10.67 -5.25 -16.13
CA LYS A 174 -10.42 -5.93 -17.40
C LYS A 174 -9.11 -6.70 -17.47
N LEU A 175 -8.07 -6.24 -16.75
CA LEU A 175 -6.76 -6.87 -16.75
C LEU A 175 -6.70 -8.06 -15.78
N PRO A 176 -5.88 -9.09 -16.08
CA PRO A 176 -5.77 -10.27 -15.23
C PRO A 176 -4.98 -10.00 -13.94
N ASN A 177 -5.25 -10.83 -12.92
CA ASN A 177 -4.51 -10.84 -11.64
C ASN A 177 -3.28 -11.75 -11.74
N ASN A 178 -2.33 -11.43 -12.62
CA ASN A 178 -1.14 -12.24 -12.90
C ASN A 178 0.18 -11.49 -12.76
N THR A 179 0.14 -10.30 -12.20
CA THR A 179 1.31 -9.44 -11.98
C THR A 179 1.65 -9.40 -10.49
N PHE A 180 2.93 -9.44 -10.15
CA PHE A 180 3.37 -9.26 -8.75
C PHE A 180 2.99 -7.85 -8.29
N VAL A 181 2.28 -7.76 -7.17
CA VAL A 181 1.76 -6.54 -6.57
C VAL A 181 2.21 -6.49 -5.12
N HIS A 182 2.85 -5.40 -4.74
CA HIS A 182 3.30 -5.14 -3.37
C HIS A 182 2.14 -4.83 -2.42
N ARG A 183 1.03 -4.30 -2.93
CA ARG A 183 -0.19 -3.78 -2.26
C ARG A 183 -0.02 -2.43 -1.57
N ASP A 184 1.12 -2.17 -0.96
CA ASP A 184 1.41 -0.91 -0.29
C ASP A 184 2.65 -0.23 -0.88
N PHE A 185 2.68 -0.15 -2.25
CA PHE A 185 3.75 0.46 -3.01
C PHE A 185 3.61 1.98 -3.04
N HIS A 186 3.93 2.62 -1.93
CA HIS A 186 3.91 4.07 -1.75
C HIS A 186 5.24 4.56 -1.15
N VAL A 187 5.48 5.86 -1.25
CA VAL A 187 6.80 6.45 -0.94
C VAL A 187 7.28 6.26 0.50
N SER A 188 6.37 5.99 1.44
CA SER A 188 6.75 5.69 2.83
C SER A 188 7.31 4.26 3.00
N ASN A 189 7.04 3.35 2.05
CA ASN A 189 7.57 1.98 2.02
C ASN A 189 8.74 1.82 1.04
N LEU A 190 9.28 2.93 0.58
CA LEU A 190 10.45 2.97 -0.30
C LEU A 190 11.57 3.76 0.35
N MET A 191 12.79 3.25 0.23
CA MET A 191 13.99 3.86 0.79
C MET A 191 15.04 4.07 -0.29
N LEU A 192 15.97 5.02 -0.07
CA LEU A 192 17.09 5.25 -0.96
C LEU A 192 18.38 4.78 -0.28
N LYS A 193 18.92 3.65 -0.73
CA LYS A 193 20.18 3.12 -0.25
C LYS A 193 21.23 3.14 -1.37
N LYS A 194 22.37 3.84 -1.17
CA LYS A 194 23.43 3.94 -2.18
C LYS A 194 22.91 4.26 -3.60
N LYS A 195 21.98 5.23 -3.71
CA LYS A 195 21.31 5.65 -4.96
C LYS A 195 20.35 4.61 -5.58
N VAL A 196 20.11 3.47 -4.93
CA VAL A 196 19.17 2.42 -5.35
C VAL A 196 17.87 2.54 -4.55
N ILE A 197 16.74 2.40 -5.24
CA ILE A 197 15.42 2.31 -4.58
C ILE A 197 15.28 0.93 -3.95
N SER A 198 15.06 0.91 -2.65
CA SER A 198 14.87 -0.29 -1.83
C SER A 198 13.43 -0.37 -1.34
N VAL A 199 12.85 -1.56 -1.35
CA VAL A 199 11.44 -1.82 -1.00
C VAL A 199 11.39 -2.45 0.39
N ILE A 200 10.53 -1.94 1.25
CA ILE A 200 10.25 -2.51 2.58
C ILE A 200 8.76 -2.82 2.73
N ASP A 201 8.41 -3.56 3.77
CA ASP A 201 7.00 -3.92 4.10
C ASP A 201 6.30 -4.77 3.02
N SER A 202 7.05 -5.73 2.44
CA SER A 202 6.65 -6.50 1.25
C SER A 202 5.91 -7.81 1.53
N GLN A 203 5.74 -8.22 2.79
CA GLN A 203 5.22 -9.55 3.20
C GLN A 203 3.78 -9.84 2.79
N ASP A 204 3.01 -8.80 2.48
CA ASP A 204 1.61 -8.92 2.05
C ASP A 204 1.46 -8.89 0.51
N ALA A 205 2.58 -9.08 -0.22
CA ALA A 205 2.58 -9.11 -1.67
C ALA A 205 1.70 -10.25 -2.22
N VAL A 206 1.11 -10.00 -3.37
CA VAL A 206 0.15 -10.88 -4.04
C VAL A 206 0.38 -10.91 -5.56
N TYR A 207 -0.27 -11.83 -6.25
CA TYR A 207 -0.49 -11.71 -7.69
C TYR A 207 -1.81 -11.00 -7.95
N GLY A 208 -1.74 -9.83 -8.56
CA GLY A 208 -2.89 -8.96 -8.79
C GLY A 208 -2.85 -8.23 -10.12
N ASN A 209 -3.70 -7.23 -10.22
CA ASN A 209 -3.79 -6.35 -11.38
C ASN A 209 -2.59 -5.40 -11.43
N MET A 210 -1.94 -5.30 -12.58
CA MET A 210 -0.73 -4.49 -12.76
C MET A 210 -0.93 -2.99 -12.49
N ALA A 211 -2.14 -2.47 -12.55
CA ALA A 211 -2.42 -1.07 -12.29
C ALA A 211 -2.45 -0.72 -10.78
N TYR A 212 -2.55 -1.72 -9.89
CA TYR A 212 -2.78 -1.49 -8.46
C TYR A 212 -1.65 -0.71 -7.78
N ASP A 213 -0.41 -1.13 -7.95
CA ASP A 213 0.74 -0.49 -7.30
C ASP A 213 1.05 0.89 -7.90
N LEU A 214 0.77 1.10 -9.20
CA LEU A 214 0.86 2.43 -9.79
C LEU A 214 -0.19 3.37 -9.19
N ALA A 215 -1.43 2.91 -8.98
CA ALA A 215 -2.47 3.68 -8.31
C ALA A 215 -2.07 3.99 -6.85
N SER A 216 -1.45 3.03 -6.17
CA SER A 216 -0.91 3.23 -4.82
C SER A 216 0.18 4.31 -4.75
N LEU A 217 1.04 4.38 -5.77
CA LEU A 217 2.13 5.34 -5.86
C LEU A 217 1.65 6.76 -6.23
N ILE A 218 0.78 6.85 -7.25
CA ILE A 218 0.32 8.14 -7.79
C ILE A 218 -0.69 8.80 -6.85
N ASP A 219 -1.60 8.02 -6.29
CA ASP A 219 -2.66 8.49 -5.41
C ASP A 219 -2.39 8.16 -3.94
N ASP A 220 -1.12 8.35 -3.53
CA ASP A 220 -0.70 8.24 -2.13
C ASP A 220 -1.26 9.40 -1.31
N VAL A 221 -2.09 9.07 -0.32
CA VAL A 221 -2.74 10.05 0.56
C VAL A 221 -1.78 10.74 1.54
N ARG A 222 -0.59 10.18 1.74
CA ARG A 222 0.42 10.70 2.67
C ARG A 222 1.24 11.82 2.06
N LEU A 223 1.42 11.80 0.73
CA LEU A 223 2.21 12.80 0.00
C LEU A 223 1.36 13.49 -1.07
N ARG A 224 0.93 14.71 -0.79
CA ARG A 224 0.18 15.52 -1.74
C ARG A 224 1.06 15.87 -2.95
N THR A 225 0.62 15.48 -4.14
CA THR A 225 1.29 15.76 -5.42
C THR A 225 0.34 16.52 -6.35
N SER A 226 0.88 17.40 -7.19
CA SER A 226 0.08 18.15 -8.16
C SER A 226 -0.51 17.23 -9.24
N LYS A 227 -1.62 17.65 -9.86
CA LYS A 227 -2.23 16.92 -10.99
C LYS A 227 -1.22 16.68 -12.12
N ASN A 228 -0.42 17.71 -12.47
CA ASN A 228 0.62 17.59 -13.49
C ASN A 228 1.66 16.53 -13.12
N MET A 229 2.14 16.50 -11.88
CA MET A 229 3.10 15.46 -11.45
C MET A 229 2.49 14.07 -11.52
N LYS A 230 1.22 13.90 -11.14
CA LYS A 230 0.52 12.62 -11.27
C LYS A 230 0.44 12.16 -12.73
N GLU A 231 0.12 13.08 -13.64
CA GLU A 231 0.08 12.80 -15.07
C GLU A 231 1.47 12.45 -15.61
N MET A 232 2.50 13.21 -15.27
CA MET A 232 3.88 12.91 -15.69
C MET A 232 4.31 11.50 -15.24
N ILE A 233 3.99 11.10 -14.01
CA ILE A 233 4.33 9.76 -13.50
C ILE A 233 3.54 8.69 -14.26
N TYR A 234 2.26 8.93 -14.53
CA TYR A 234 1.41 8.00 -15.29
C TYR A 234 1.92 7.80 -16.72
N GLN A 235 2.21 8.88 -17.43
CA GLN A 235 2.72 8.84 -18.80
C GLN A 235 4.11 8.19 -18.87
N GLU A 236 5.02 8.48 -17.94
CA GLU A 236 6.32 7.81 -17.86
C GLU A 236 6.17 6.29 -17.67
N TYR A 237 5.22 5.86 -16.83
CA TYR A 237 4.94 4.44 -16.65
C TYR A 237 4.41 3.80 -17.95
N LEU A 238 3.52 4.44 -18.67
CA LEU A 238 3.01 3.96 -19.96
C LEU A 238 4.14 3.87 -20.98
N TYR A 239 4.99 4.89 -21.06
CA TYR A 239 6.15 4.91 -21.95
C TYR A 239 7.09 3.72 -21.70
N LEU A 240 7.44 3.47 -20.45
CA LEU A 240 8.31 2.35 -20.05
C LEU A 240 7.68 0.97 -20.32
N ASN A 241 6.37 0.89 -20.47
CA ASN A 241 5.62 -0.36 -20.70
C ASN A 241 4.90 -0.41 -22.07
N LYS A 242 5.17 0.52 -23.00
CA LYS A 242 4.40 0.72 -24.23
C LYS A 242 4.14 -0.55 -25.06
N LYS A 243 5.08 -1.50 -25.05
CA LYS A 243 4.95 -2.78 -25.79
C LYS A 243 4.12 -3.86 -25.07
N LYS A 244 3.74 -3.64 -23.82
CA LYS A 244 3.14 -4.67 -22.93
C LYS A 244 1.72 -4.34 -22.48
N ILE A 245 1.26 -3.10 -22.68
CA ILE A 245 0.02 -2.60 -22.09
C ILE A 245 -1.01 -2.25 -23.15
N ASN A 246 -2.23 -2.78 -22.99
CA ASN A 246 -3.40 -2.19 -23.62
C ASN A 246 -3.81 -0.95 -22.82
N ILE A 247 -3.53 0.24 -23.35
CA ILE A 247 -3.69 1.52 -22.67
C ILE A 247 -5.13 1.74 -22.19
N LYS A 248 -6.15 1.41 -23.05
CA LYS A 248 -7.57 1.60 -22.71
C LYS A 248 -7.98 0.72 -21.51
N LYS A 249 -7.60 -0.56 -21.51
CA LYS A 249 -7.88 -1.48 -20.39
C LYS A 249 -7.12 -1.06 -19.12
N PHE A 250 -5.87 -0.64 -19.29
CA PHE A 250 -5.04 -0.20 -18.17
C PHE A 250 -5.59 1.07 -17.51
N LYS A 251 -5.96 2.09 -18.28
CA LYS A 251 -6.57 3.32 -17.76
C LYS A 251 -7.85 3.01 -16.99
N ASN A 252 -8.74 2.18 -17.55
CA ASN A 252 -9.95 1.73 -16.87
C ASN A 252 -9.65 1.12 -15.49
N ASP A 253 -8.72 0.18 -15.45
CA ASP A 253 -8.41 -0.54 -14.21
C ASP A 253 -7.67 0.34 -13.20
N PHE A 254 -6.76 1.20 -13.68
CA PHE A 254 -6.06 2.16 -12.84
C PHE A 254 -7.03 3.10 -12.11
N GLU A 255 -8.01 3.66 -12.80
CA GLU A 255 -8.98 4.58 -12.22
C GLU A 255 -9.91 3.86 -11.23
N ILE A 256 -10.42 2.67 -11.58
CA ILE A 256 -11.24 1.86 -10.67
C ILE A 256 -10.47 1.51 -9.41
N LEU A 257 -9.26 0.98 -9.55
CA LEU A 257 -8.44 0.53 -8.42
C LEU A 257 -7.99 1.70 -7.55
N SER A 258 -7.72 2.87 -8.13
CA SER A 258 -7.44 4.08 -7.35
C SER A 258 -8.62 4.48 -6.48
N VAL A 259 -9.83 4.51 -7.03
CA VAL A 259 -11.05 4.84 -6.27
C VAL A 259 -11.29 3.84 -5.15
N LEU A 260 -11.29 2.54 -5.46
CA LEU A 260 -11.55 1.48 -4.47
C LEU A 260 -10.48 1.47 -3.36
N ARG A 261 -9.21 1.69 -3.74
CA ARG A 261 -8.11 1.81 -2.78
C ARG A 261 -8.29 3.01 -1.85
N ASN A 262 -8.71 4.16 -2.35
CA ASN A 262 -8.93 5.34 -1.51
C ASN A 262 -10.14 5.17 -0.58
N LEU A 263 -11.21 4.49 -1.00
CA LEU A 263 -12.29 4.08 -0.09
C LEU A 263 -11.78 3.16 1.02
N LYS A 264 -10.98 2.12 0.69
CA LYS A 264 -10.30 1.27 1.68
C LYS A 264 -9.48 2.10 2.66
N ILE A 265 -8.70 3.07 2.18
CA ILE A 265 -7.82 3.91 3.02
C ILE A 265 -8.64 4.76 3.99
N ILE A 266 -9.74 5.37 3.57
CA ILE A 266 -10.64 6.11 4.44
C ILE A 266 -11.14 5.18 5.56
N GLY A 267 -11.54 3.95 5.23
CA GLY A 267 -11.94 2.94 6.23
C GLY A 267 -10.80 2.57 7.19
N ILE A 268 -9.58 2.35 6.68
CA ILE A 268 -8.41 2.05 7.51
C ILE A 268 -8.12 3.21 8.47
N PHE A 269 -8.13 4.46 8.01
CA PHE A 269 -7.83 5.62 8.84
C PHE A 269 -8.88 5.83 9.92
N SER A 270 -10.16 5.61 9.60
CA SER A 270 -11.24 5.62 10.58
C SER A 270 -11.06 4.52 11.63
N ARG A 271 -10.69 3.30 11.21
CA ARG A 271 -10.38 2.19 12.12
C ARG A 271 -9.21 2.52 13.05
N LEU A 272 -8.11 3.05 12.52
CA LEU A 272 -6.94 3.44 13.30
C LEU A 272 -7.26 4.52 14.31
N ALA A 273 -8.11 5.48 13.95
CA ALA A 273 -8.53 6.54 14.86
C ALA A 273 -9.44 6.01 15.98
N ASN A 274 -10.41 5.17 15.63
CA ASN A 274 -11.45 4.73 16.59
C ASN A 274 -11.00 3.54 17.45
N ARG A 275 -10.32 2.55 16.86
CA ARG A 275 -9.89 1.34 17.57
C ARG A 275 -8.52 1.50 18.22
N ASP A 276 -7.58 2.13 17.50
CA ASP A 276 -6.17 2.18 17.91
C ASP A 276 -5.77 3.57 18.46
N ASN A 277 -6.76 4.47 18.66
CA ASN A 277 -6.60 5.86 19.16
C ASN A 277 -5.57 6.70 18.37
N LYS A 278 -5.33 6.38 17.09
CA LYS A 278 -4.39 7.08 16.20
C LYS A 278 -5.10 8.20 15.42
N LYS A 279 -5.66 9.21 16.12
CA LYS A 279 -6.48 10.30 15.56
C LYS A 279 -5.79 11.12 14.47
N GLN A 280 -4.44 11.14 14.41
CA GLN A 280 -3.69 11.86 13.38
C GLN A 280 -4.01 11.43 11.95
N TYR A 281 -4.51 10.19 11.74
CA TYR A 281 -4.89 9.69 10.41
C TYR A 281 -6.16 10.35 9.85
N LEU A 282 -7.04 10.85 10.70
CA LEU A 282 -8.27 11.55 10.24
C LEU A 282 -7.94 12.75 9.36
N LYS A 283 -6.84 13.45 9.62
CA LYS A 283 -6.37 14.59 8.83
C LYS A 283 -6.03 14.25 7.36
N LEU A 284 -5.87 12.97 7.04
CA LEU A 284 -5.57 12.51 5.69
C LEU A 284 -6.84 12.14 4.89
N ILE A 285 -7.98 11.95 5.55
CA ILE A 285 -9.25 11.57 4.91
C ILE A 285 -9.70 12.61 3.87
N PRO A 286 -9.66 13.94 4.12
CA PRO A 286 -10.05 14.92 3.11
C PRO A 286 -9.26 14.76 1.80
N TYR A 287 -7.95 14.49 1.87
CA TYR A 287 -7.17 14.29 0.67
C TYR A 287 -7.50 12.97 -0.05
N ALA A 288 -7.83 11.90 0.69
CA ALA A 288 -8.33 10.68 0.07
C ALA A 288 -9.64 10.93 -0.72
N TRP A 289 -10.53 11.78 -0.21
CA TRP A 289 -11.72 12.21 -0.94
C TRP A 289 -11.40 13.03 -2.19
N GLU A 290 -10.45 13.96 -2.14
CA GLU A 290 -9.99 14.71 -3.34
C GLU A 290 -9.45 13.76 -4.42
N LEU A 291 -8.75 12.69 -4.04
CA LEU A 291 -8.23 11.67 -4.96
C LEU A 291 -9.36 10.86 -5.60
N ILE A 292 -10.41 10.52 -4.84
CA ILE A 292 -11.61 9.87 -5.39
C ILE A 292 -12.27 10.82 -6.39
N GLU A 293 -12.53 12.08 -6.02
CA GLU A 293 -13.14 13.08 -6.90
C GLU A 293 -12.34 13.27 -8.21
N LEU A 294 -11.02 13.31 -8.11
CA LEU A 294 -10.13 13.43 -9.27
C LEU A 294 -10.36 12.33 -10.30
N ARG A 295 -10.69 11.10 -9.88
CA ARG A 295 -10.90 9.96 -10.78
C ARG A 295 -12.34 9.83 -11.25
N VAL A 296 -13.28 10.26 -10.43
CA VAL A 296 -14.73 10.09 -10.68
C VAL A 296 -15.28 11.21 -11.57
N LYS A 297 -14.64 12.39 -11.59
CA LYS A 297 -15.20 13.62 -12.17
C LYS A 297 -15.61 13.47 -13.63
N ASP A 298 -14.72 12.97 -14.48
CA ASP A 298 -14.84 13.00 -15.93
C ASP A 298 -14.85 11.57 -16.54
N ASN A 299 -15.39 10.58 -15.81
CA ASN A 299 -15.44 9.19 -16.27
C ASN A 299 -16.79 8.55 -15.96
N ASP A 300 -17.57 8.25 -17.01
CA ASP A 300 -18.92 7.69 -16.94
C ASP A 300 -19.00 6.33 -16.25
N ILE A 301 -17.89 5.59 -16.19
CA ILE A 301 -17.84 4.31 -15.47
C ILE A 301 -18.24 4.45 -14.01
N PHE A 302 -18.07 5.66 -13.43
CA PHE A 302 -18.36 6.01 -12.05
C PHE A 302 -19.68 6.75 -11.87
N LYS A 303 -20.55 6.88 -12.90
CA LYS A 303 -21.81 7.64 -12.84
C LYS A 303 -22.63 7.30 -11.59
N ASP A 304 -22.83 6.00 -11.33
CA ASP A 304 -23.62 5.54 -10.16
C ASP A 304 -22.91 5.84 -8.85
N LEU A 305 -21.56 5.67 -8.82
CA LEU A 305 -20.79 6.02 -7.63
C LEU A 305 -20.86 7.51 -7.35
N LYS A 306 -20.65 8.35 -8.37
CA LYS A 306 -20.71 9.82 -8.26
C LYS A 306 -22.04 10.25 -7.69
N LYS A 307 -23.18 9.78 -8.26
CA LYS A 307 -24.53 10.07 -7.76
C LYS A 307 -24.70 9.71 -6.28
N ASN A 308 -24.25 8.51 -5.89
CA ASN A 308 -24.33 8.07 -4.49
C ASN A 308 -23.46 8.89 -3.55
N LEU A 309 -22.25 9.26 -3.98
CA LEU A 309 -21.32 10.06 -3.16
C LEU A 309 -21.83 11.49 -2.99
N GLU A 310 -22.37 12.10 -4.04
CA GLU A 310 -22.92 13.46 -3.99
C GLU A 310 -24.14 13.52 -3.08
N ALA A 311 -25.05 12.53 -3.18
CA ALA A 311 -26.26 12.47 -2.38
C ALA A 311 -25.99 12.23 -0.88
N ASN A 312 -24.99 11.42 -0.54
CA ASN A 312 -24.81 10.96 0.83
C ASN A 312 -23.61 11.62 1.54
N PHE A 313 -22.58 12.07 0.82
CA PHE A 313 -21.37 12.65 1.39
C PHE A 313 -21.14 14.06 0.84
N PRO A 314 -21.93 15.07 1.26
CA PRO A 314 -21.71 16.45 0.84
C PRO A 314 -20.31 16.95 1.26
N LYS A 315 -19.82 18.04 0.64
CA LYS A 315 -18.47 18.58 0.88
C LYS A 315 -18.15 18.76 2.36
N LYS A 316 -19.13 19.20 3.19
CA LYS A 316 -18.96 19.35 4.64
C LYS A 316 -18.59 18.05 5.37
N ILE A 317 -18.97 16.89 4.83
CA ILE A 317 -18.59 15.56 5.37
C ILE A 317 -17.23 15.15 4.84
N ARG A 318 -17.00 15.28 3.51
CA ARG A 318 -15.77 14.83 2.85
C ARG A 318 -14.54 15.63 3.28
N PHE A 319 -14.70 16.93 3.54
CA PHE A 319 -13.60 17.88 3.80
C PHE A 319 -13.63 18.45 5.23
N LYS A 320 -14.28 17.76 6.15
CA LYS A 320 -14.22 18.10 7.57
C LYS A 320 -12.77 17.99 8.05
N LYS A 321 -12.25 19.12 8.55
CA LYS A 321 -10.91 19.23 9.15
C LYS A 321 -10.86 18.62 10.55
#